data_9017a8bfce1abb545b3175ab5628c69f
#
_entry.id   9017a8bfce1abb545b3175ab5628c69f
#
_cell.length_a   1.000
_cell.length_b   1.000
_cell.length_c   1.000
_cell.angle_alpha   90.00
_cell.angle_beta   90.00
_cell.angle_gamma   90.00
#
_symmetry.space_group_name_H-M   'P 1'
#
loop_
_entity.id
_entity.type
_entity.pdbx_description
1 polymer ?
#
loop_
_entity_poly.entity_id
_entity_poly.type
_entity_poly.pdbx_seq_one_letter_code
_entity_poly.pdbx_strand_id
1 'polypeptide(L)'
;FSISTTDLFEATYILGHLQETYAKLKNGEMHGLMVNIDSAINIKAYEHAPYALVSRDFWLGHIYPVVINNEKWASLSDNDKAAFARAADKSCAELGKMMDDYYAQILKTAQEKGVTLRELTPAEVAAWGEASDYRAELDRWAQEQEQNGTVGATAVLAKLKARLLPPQ
;
A
#
# COMPACT_ATOMS: atom_id res chain seq x y z
N PHE A 1 -5.44 7.52 -3.62
CA PHE A 1 -5.11 6.84 -4.89
C PHE A 1 -6.23 5.87 -5.18
N SER A 2 -7.14 6.26 -6.03
CA SER A 2 -8.12 5.37 -6.59
C SER A 2 -7.64 5.04 -8.00
N ILE A 3 -6.89 3.96 -8.14
CA ILE A 3 -6.78 3.37 -9.46
C ILE A 3 -8.15 2.78 -9.72
N SER A 4 -8.90 3.40 -10.61
CA SER A 4 -10.18 2.85 -11.05
C SER A 4 -9.90 1.62 -11.92
N THR A 5 -9.71 0.48 -11.28
CA THR A 5 -9.74 -0.81 -11.97
C THR A 5 -11.16 -1.28 -12.26
N THR A 6 -12.15 -0.49 -11.87
CA THR A 6 -13.58 -0.81 -12.01
C THR A 6 -13.99 -1.05 -13.45
N ASP A 7 -13.47 -0.24 -14.37
CA ASP A 7 -13.81 -0.38 -15.79
C ASP A 7 -13.14 -1.58 -16.46
N LEU A 8 -12.01 -2.06 -15.91
CA LEU A 8 -11.26 -3.19 -16.45
C LEU A 8 -11.83 -4.55 -16.03
N PHE A 9 -12.48 -4.62 -14.87
CA PHE A 9 -12.93 -5.88 -14.28
C PHE A 9 -14.45 -5.94 -14.00
N GLU A 10 -15.21 -4.96 -14.48
CA GLU A 10 -16.64 -4.83 -14.19
C GLU A 10 -16.96 -4.92 -12.67
N ALA A 11 -16.00 -4.53 -11.84
CA ALA A 11 -16.13 -4.57 -10.40
C ALA A 11 -16.68 -3.26 -9.86
N THR A 12 -17.66 -3.32 -9.00
CA THR A 12 -18.14 -2.15 -8.27
C THR A 12 -17.19 -1.85 -7.11
N TYR A 13 -16.57 -0.67 -7.14
CA TYR A 13 -15.69 -0.20 -6.08
C TYR A 13 -16.48 0.56 -5.02
N ILE A 14 -16.42 0.08 -3.79
CA ILE A 14 -17.06 0.72 -2.65
C ILE A 14 -15.96 1.32 -1.77
N LEU A 15 -15.87 2.66 -1.77
CA LEU A 15 -15.07 3.40 -0.80
C LEU A 15 -15.80 3.40 0.54
N GLY A 16 -15.17 2.90 1.57
CA GLY A 16 -15.71 2.91 2.93
C GLY A 16 -14.59 2.98 3.95
N HIS A 17 -14.95 3.38 5.16
CA HIS A 17 -14.03 3.24 6.27
C HIS A 17 -13.79 1.77 6.57
N LEU A 18 -12.55 1.40 6.90
CA LEU A 18 -12.17 0.02 7.18
C LEU A 18 -13.06 -0.64 8.25
N GLN A 19 -13.57 0.15 9.20
CA GLN A 19 -14.47 -0.30 10.25
C GLN A 19 -15.85 -0.75 9.72
N GLU A 20 -16.33 -0.17 8.62
CA GLU A 20 -17.60 -0.56 8.00
C GLU A 20 -17.47 -1.81 7.13
N THR A 21 -16.25 -2.12 6.70
CA THR A 21 -15.96 -3.20 5.75
C THR A 21 -16.40 -4.56 6.30
N TYR A 22 -16.17 -4.82 7.59
CA TYR A 22 -16.60 -6.06 8.23
C TYR A 22 -18.13 -6.26 8.11
N ALA A 23 -18.91 -5.22 8.41
CA ALA A 23 -20.37 -5.29 8.32
C ALA A 23 -20.83 -5.53 6.86
N LYS A 24 -20.21 -4.85 5.90
CA LYS A 24 -20.52 -5.00 4.47
C LYS A 24 -20.19 -6.40 3.95
N LEU A 25 -19.05 -6.98 4.33
CA LEU A 25 -18.72 -8.37 4.03
C LEU A 25 -19.72 -9.35 4.65
N LYS A 26 -20.05 -9.15 5.93
CA LYS A 26 -21.01 -9.98 6.66
C LYS A 26 -22.40 -9.98 6.02
N ASN A 27 -22.85 -8.81 5.57
CA ASN A 27 -24.19 -8.64 4.99
C ASN A 27 -24.26 -8.98 3.50
N GLY A 28 -23.13 -9.35 2.87
CA GLY A 28 -23.05 -9.64 1.45
C GLY A 28 -23.13 -8.40 0.54
N GLU A 29 -22.94 -7.21 1.10
CA GLU A 29 -22.86 -5.96 0.33
C GLU A 29 -21.51 -5.83 -0.40
N MET A 30 -20.49 -6.55 0.09
CA MET A 30 -19.17 -6.70 -0.51
C MET A 30 -18.83 -8.18 -0.62
N HIS A 31 -18.24 -8.59 -1.75
CA HIS A 31 -17.86 -9.98 -2.00
C HIS A 31 -16.35 -10.21 -1.86
N GLY A 32 -15.57 -9.15 -1.74
CA GLY A 32 -14.13 -9.19 -1.57
C GLY A 32 -13.59 -7.82 -1.18
N LEU A 33 -12.30 -7.79 -0.91
CA LEU A 33 -11.65 -6.60 -0.39
C LEU A 33 -10.18 -6.63 -0.83
N MET A 34 -9.65 -5.48 -1.21
CA MET A 34 -8.23 -5.28 -1.48
C MET A 34 -7.66 -4.37 -0.40
N VAL A 35 -6.79 -4.93 0.42
CA VAL A 35 -6.22 -4.25 1.60
C VAL A 35 -4.94 -4.97 2.03
N ASN A 36 -4.12 -4.34 2.85
CA ASN A 36 -2.99 -5.01 3.47
C ASN A 36 -3.46 -6.21 4.31
N ILE A 37 -2.73 -7.31 4.26
CA ILE A 37 -3.12 -8.57 4.92
C ILE A 37 -3.31 -8.41 6.44
N ASP A 38 -2.50 -7.60 7.10
CA ASP A 38 -2.63 -7.29 8.52
C ASP A 38 -3.94 -6.55 8.82
N SER A 39 -4.32 -5.60 7.98
CA SER A 39 -5.60 -4.89 8.09
C SER A 39 -6.77 -5.84 7.92
N ALA A 40 -6.71 -6.76 6.95
CA ALA A 40 -7.75 -7.79 6.76
C ALA A 40 -7.92 -8.68 8.00
N ILE A 41 -6.82 -9.06 8.64
CA ILE A 41 -6.84 -9.84 9.89
C ILE A 41 -7.41 -9.02 11.04
N ASN A 42 -6.99 -7.77 11.18
CA ASN A 42 -7.43 -6.88 12.27
C ASN A 42 -8.94 -6.62 12.25
N ILE A 43 -9.53 -6.44 11.06
CA ILE A 43 -10.98 -6.28 10.90
C ILE A 43 -11.73 -7.62 10.83
N LYS A 44 -11.04 -8.73 10.99
CA LYS A 44 -11.60 -10.09 10.93
C LYS A 44 -12.31 -10.42 9.60
N ALA A 45 -11.82 -9.88 8.50
CA ALA A 45 -12.39 -10.12 7.17
C ALA A 45 -12.48 -11.62 6.84
N TYR A 46 -11.57 -12.41 7.38
CA TYR A 46 -11.49 -13.87 7.19
C TYR A 46 -12.76 -14.63 7.64
N GLU A 47 -13.55 -14.07 8.55
CA GLU A 47 -14.81 -14.71 8.98
C GLU A 47 -15.85 -14.79 7.85
N HIS A 48 -15.74 -13.89 6.84
CA HIS A 48 -16.68 -13.80 5.72
C HIS A 48 -16.01 -13.90 4.35
N ALA A 49 -14.68 -13.73 4.29
CA ALA A 49 -13.86 -13.85 3.08
C ALA A 49 -12.58 -14.65 3.40
N PRO A 50 -12.69 -16.01 3.50
CA PRO A 50 -11.61 -16.86 3.97
C PRO A 50 -10.53 -17.17 2.92
N TYR A 51 -10.66 -16.67 1.68
CA TYR A 51 -9.69 -16.89 0.61
C TYR A 51 -8.90 -15.61 0.36
N ALA A 52 -7.59 -15.69 0.41
CA ALA A 52 -6.74 -14.53 0.17
C ALA A 52 -5.67 -14.80 -0.88
N LEU A 53 -5.57 -13.92 -1.85
CA LEU A 53 -4.44 -13.82 -2.76
C LEU A 53 -3.41 -12.86 -2.15
N VAL A 54 -2.16 -13.29 -2.05
CA VAL A 54 -1.09 -12.49 -1.48
C VAL A 54 0.08 -12.39 -2.46
N SER A 55 0.79 -11.28 -2.43
CA SER A 55 2.02 -11.09 -3.19
C SER A 55 2.86 -10.01 -2.53
N ARG A 56 4.18 -10.21 -2.52
CA ARG A 56 5.15 -9.17 -2.12
C ARG A 56 5.39 -8.17 -3.24
N ASP A 57 5.14 -8.58 -4.49
CA ASP A 57 5.38 -7.76 -5.68
C ASP A 57 4.16 -6.91 -6.06
N PHE A 58 3.01 -7.23 -5.51
CA PHE A 58 1.75 -6.51 -5.75
C PHE A 58 1.52 -5.48 -4.63
N TRP A 59 2.40 -4.49 -4.58
CA TRP A 59 2.38 -3.48 -3.54
C TRP A 59 1.90 -2.13 -4.08
N LEU A 60 1.03 -1.46 -3.32
CA LEU A 60 0.43 -0.18 -3.71
C LEU A 60 1.35 1.04 -3.53
N GLY A 61 2.56 0.85 -3.02
CA GLY A 61 3.55 1.92 -2.90
C GLY A 61 3.21 2.99 -1.86
N HIS A 62 2.51 2.65 -0.80
CA HIS A 62 2.23 3.60 0.27
C HIS A 62 3.50 4.06 0.96
N ILE A 63 3.67 5.38 1.06
CA ILE A 63 4.73 6.01 1.84
C ILE A 63 4.08 6.61 3.09
N TYR A 64 4.61 6.26 4.26
CA TYR A 64 4.14 6.78 5.55
C TYR A 64 5.21 7.73 6.13
N PRO A 65 5.17 9.03 5.77
CA PRO A 65 6.13 9.99 6.31
C PRO A 65 5.82 10.30 7.77
N VAL A 66 6.85 10.36 8.60
CA VAL A 66 6.77 10.97 9.92
C VAL A 66 7.06 12.46 9.74
N VAL A 67 6.09 13.30 10.05
CA VAL A 67 6.19 14.74 9.86
C VAL A 67 6.02 15.50 11.18
N ILE A 68 6.63 16.68 11.27
CA ILE A 68 6.50 17.59 12.40
C ILE A 68 6.21 19.01 11.88
N ASN A 69 5.42 19.78 12.62
CA ASN A 69 5.17 21.17 12.32
C ASN A 69 6.47 21.99 12.41
N ASN A 70 6.69 22.93 11.46
CA ASN A 70 7.92 23.71 11.38
C ASN A 70 8.20 24.56 12.62
N GLU A 71 7.18 25.19 13.20
CA GLU A 71 7.32 26.00 14.41
C GLU A 71 7.69 25.11 15.60
N LYS A 72 7.05 23.93 15.68
CA LYS A 72 7.38 22.95 16.72
C LYS A 72 8.82 22.45 16.58
N TRP A 73 9.25 22.13 15.36
CA TRP A 73 10.64 21.76 15.09
C TRP A 73 11.62 22.86 15.48
N ALA A 74 11.31 24.12 15.13
CA ALA A 74 12.16 25.27 15.47
C ALA A 74 12.28 25.47 17.00
N SER A 75 11.22 25.16 17.76
CA SER A 75 11.22 25.29 19.24
C SER A 75 12.00 24.20 19.99
N LEU A 76 12.42 23.13 19.32
CA LEU A 76 13.21 22.06 19.93
C LEU A 76 14.66 22.51 20.14
N SER A 77 15.27 22.00 21.23
CA SER A 77 16.71 22.16 21.44
C SER A 77 17.52 21.41 20.39
N ASP A 78 18.77 21.80 20.18
CA ASP A 78 19.67 21.09 19.26
C ASP A 78 19.91 19.64 19.70
N ASN A 79 19.94 19.38 21.01
CA ASN A 79 20.03 18.03 21.55
C ASN A 79 18.81 17.17 21.18
N ASP A 80 17.60 17.72 21.26
CA ASP A 80 16.37 17.02 20.86
C ASP A 80 16.35 16.76 19.36
N LYS A 81 16.72 17.75 18.55
CA LYS A 81 16.84 17.58 17.08
C LYS A 81 17.83 16.47 16.72
N ALA A 82 18.98 16.44 17.40
CA ALA A 82 19.97 15.38 17.23
C ALA A 82 19.44 14.00 17.68
N ALA A 83 18.62 13.96 18.73
CA ALA A 83 17.97 12.72 19.19
C ALA A 83 16.96 12.20 18.14
N PHE A 84 16.16 13.07 17.54
CA PHE A 84 15.27 12.71 16.41
C PHE A 84 16.06 12.14 15.23
N ALA A 85 17.17 12.77 14.84
CA ALA A 85 17.99 12.26 13.74
C ALA A 85 18.52 10.84 14.03
N ARG A 86 19.11 10.63 15.22
CA ARG A 86 19.58 9.29 15.63
C ARG A 86 18.46 8.24 15.65
N ALA A 87 17.27 8.61 16.14
CA ALA A 87 16.12 7.72 16.17
C ALA A 87 15.65 7.37 14.75
N ALA A 88 15.63 8.34 13.84
CA ALA A 88 15.29 8.12 12.43
C ALA A 88 16.29 7.17 11.76
N ASP A 89 17.59 7.41 11.91
CA ASP A 89 18.64 6.56 11.35
C ASP A 89 18.52 5.11 11.85
N LYS A 90 18.33 4.94 13.15
CA LYS A 90 18.13 3.61 13.74
C LYS A 90 16.87 2.93 13.22
N SER A 91 15.74 3.64 13.19
CA SER A 91 14.47 3.11 12.69
C SER A 91 14.58 2.70 11.22
N CYS A 92 15.20 3.53 10.38
CA CYS A 92 15.40 3.21 8.96
C CYS A 92 16.31 1.97 8.76
N ALA A 93 17.32 1.79 9.60
CA ALA A 93 18.20 0.63 9.52
C ALA A 93 17.53 -0.69 9.91
N GLU A 94 16.59 -0.64 10.87
CA GLU A 94 15.95 -1.83 11.43
C GLU A 94 14.61 -2.17 10.76
N LEU A 95 13.92 -1.18 10.17
CA LEU A 95 12.54 -1.29 9.71
C LEU A 95 12.34 -2.40 8.67
N GLY A 96 13.24 -2.55 7.72
CA GLY A 96 13.11 -3.55 6.67
C GLY A 96 13.00 -4.97 7.24
N LYS A 97 13.92 -5.33 8.13
CA LYS A 97 13.89 -6.64 8.79
C LYS A 97 12.64 -6.82 9.65
N MET A 98 12.26 -5.79 10.41
CA MET A 98 11.05 -5.85 11.25
C MET A 98 9.80 -6.09 10.40
N MET A 99 9.68 -5.43 9.24
CA MET A 99 8.55 -5.61 8.34
C MET A 99 8.53 -6.99 7.69
N ASP A 100 9.69 -7.55 7.34
CA ASP A 100 9.77 -8.92 6.82
C ASP A 100 9.34 -9.95 7.88
N ASP A 101 9.85 -9.83 9.10
CA ASP A 101 9.47 -10.70 10.22
C ASP A 101 7.96 -10.57 10.54
N TYR A 102 7.44 -9.34 10.54
CA TYR A 102 6.02 -9.08 10.76
C TYR A 102 5.14 -9.68 9.66
N TYR A 103 5.53 -9.54 8.40
CA TYR A 103 4.79 -10.11 7.28
C TYR A 103 4.73 -11.64 7.37
N ALA A 104 5.84 -12.29 7.70
CA ALA A 104 5.86 -13.74 7.90
C ALA A 104 4.94 -14.18 9.05
N GLN A 105 4.94 -13.42 10.15
CA GLN A 105 4.07 -13.70 11.29
C GLN A 105 2.59 -13.51 10.94
N ILE A 106 2.23 -12.46 10.19
CA ILE A 106 0.83 -12.21 9.84
C ILE A 106 0.27 -13.26 8.88
N LEU A 107 1.08 -13.78 7.94
CA LEU A 107 0.67 -14.90 7.08
C LEU A 107 0.39 -16.16 7.91
N LYS A 108 1.25 -16.47 8.89
CA LYS A 108 1.02 -17.58 9.81
C LYS A 108 -0.27 -17.38 10.60
N THR A 109 -0.49 -16.20 11.15
CA THR A 109 -1.72 -15.85 11.87
C THR A 109 -2.95 -16.02 10.98
N ALA A 110 -2.89 -15.61 9.72
CA ALA A 110 -3.98 -15.80 8.76
C ALA A 110 -4.33 -17.30 8.59
N GLN A 111 -3.31 -18.15 8.40
CA GLN A 111 -3.50 -19.61 8.29
C GLN A 111 -4.10 -20.20 9.56
N GLU A 112 -3.65 -19.79 10.74
CA GLU A 112 -4.18 -20.24 12.06
C GLU A 112 -5.66 -19.82 12.23
N LYS A 113 -6.08 -18.72 11.57
CA LYS A 113 -7.48 -18.27 11.52
C LYS A 113 -8.32 -18.94 10.44
N GLY A 114 -7.76 -19.91 9.73
CA GLY A 114 -8.45 -20.67 8.69
C GLY A 114 -8.47 -19.99 7.31
N VAL A 115 -7.64 -18.96 7.09
CA VAL A 115 -7.53 -18.34 5.77
C VAL A 115 -6.79 -19.27 4.82
N THR A 116 -7.38 -19.53 3.67
CA THR A 116 -6.71 -20.21 2.55
C THR A 116 -5.90 -19.19 1.79
N LEU A 117 -4.58 -19.22 1.97
CA LEU A 117 -3.64 -18.33 1.29
C LEU A 117 -3.20 -18.93 -0.04
N ARG A 118 -3.19 -18.11 -1.08
CA ARG A 118 -2.54 -18.40 -2.36
C ARG A 118 -1.63 -17.23 -2.75
N GLU A 119 -0.37 -17.50 -2.97
CA GLU A 119 0.56 -16.52 -3.48
C GLU A 119 0.40 -16.37 -5.00
N LEU A 120 0.40 -15.11 -5.47
CA LEU A 120 0.39 -14.81 -6.90
C LEU A 120 1.74 -15.17 -7.51
N THR A 121 1.70 -15.83 -8.66
CA THR A 121 2.89 -16.06 -9.45
C THR A 121 3.38 -14.79 -10.13
N PRO A 122 4.67 -14.69 -10.50
CA PRO A 122 5.18 -13.53 -11.25
C PRO A 122 4.40 -13.26 -12.55
N ALA A 123 3.92 -14.32 -13.22
CA ALA A 123 3.11 -14.17 -14.44
C ALA A 123 1.74 -13.55 -14.13
N GLU A 124 1.11 -13.92 -13.03
CA GLU A 124 -0.17 -13.31 -12.62
C GLU A 124 0.03 -11.85 -12.20
N VAL A 125 1.12 -11.52 -11.50
CA VAL A 125 1.46 -10.13 -11.16
C VAL A 125 1.68 -9.30 -12.42
N ALA A 126 2.41 -9.83 -13.42
CA ALA A 126 2.60 -9.18 -14.70
C ALA A 126 1.27 -8.96 -15.45
N ALA A 127 0.40 -9.97 -15.50
CA ALA A 127 -0.91 -9.88 -16.14
C ALA A 127 -1.81 -8.82 -15.46
N TRP A 128 -1.75 -8.70 -14.14
CA TRP A 128 -2.42 -7.62 -13.40
C TRP A 128 -1.86 -6.25 -13.78
N GLY A 129 -0.52 -6.16 -13.88
CA GLY A 129 0.16 -4.93 -14.28
C GLY A 129 -0.26 -4.46 -15.69
N GLU A 130 -0.37 -5.39 -16.64
CA GLU A 130 -0.83 -5.11 -18.00
C GLU A 130 -2.32 -4.71 -18.01
N ALA A 131 -3.17 -5.49 -17.35
CA ALA A 131 -4.60 -5.21 -17.31
C ALA A 131 -4.96 -3.89 -16.63
N SER A 132 -4.22 -3.49 -15.60
CA SER A 132 -4.44 -2.22 -14.89
C SER A 132 -3.88 -0.99 -15.59
N ASP A 133 -2.99 -1.17 -16.60
CA ASP A 133 -2.27 -0.08 -17.27
C ASP A 133 -1.66 0.96 -16.31
N TYR A 134 -1.25 0.49 -15.13
CA TYR A 134 -0.85 1.38 -14.02
C TYR A 134 0.30 2.31 -14.40
N ARG A 135 1.16 1.92 -15.34
CA ARG A 135 2.30 2.73 -15.79
C ARG A 135 1.84 3.97 -16.55
N ALA A 136 0.86 3.81 -17.45
CA ALA A 136 0.26 4.93 -18.16
C ALA A 136 -0.59 5.80 -17.22
N GLU A 137 -1.28 5.19 -16.24
CA GLU A 137 -2.00 5.94 -15.21
C GLU A 137 -1.06 6.84 -14.38
N LEU A 138 0.10 6.33 -13.99
CA LEU A 138 1.10 7.13 -13.30
C LEU A 138 1.59 8.31 -14.15
N ASP A 139 1.77 8.11 -15.46
CA ASP A 139 2.18 9.19 -16.38
C ASP A 139 1.08 10.23 -16.54
N ARG A 140 -0.18 9.82 -16.71
CA ARG A 140 -1.33 10.73 -16.77
C ARG A 140 -1.44 11.54 -15.47
N TRP A 141 -1.35 10.88 -14.33
CA TRP A 141 -1.38 11.55 -13.03
C TRP A 141 -0.27 12.61 -12.90
N ALA A 142 0.97 12.28 -13.28
CA ALA A 142 2.08 13.23 -13.17
C ALA A 142 1.89 14.46 -14.08
N GLN A 143 1.36 14.26 -15.29
CA GLN A 143 1.01 15.34 -16.21
C GLN A 143 -0.11 16.23 -15.64
N GLU A 144 -1.15 15.64 -15.07
CA GLU A 144 -2.23 16.38 -14.40
C GLU A 144 -1.70 17.20 -13.22
N GLN A 145 -0.77 16.63 -12.42
CA GLN A 145 -0.15 17.40 -11.32
C GLN A 145 0.61 18.61 -11.85
N GLU A 146 1.33 18.51 -12.97
CA GLU A 146 2.02 19.67 -13.57
C GLU A 146 1.04 20.70 -14.11
N GLN A 147 -0.05 20.27 -14.74
CA GLN A 147 -1.12 21.17 -15.18
C GLN A 147 -1.78 21.90 -14.00
N ASN A 148 -1.84 21.25 -12.83
CA ASN A 148 -2.35 21.83 -11.59
C ASN A 148 -1.30 22.64 -10.80
N GLY A 149 -0.11 22.87 -11.38
CA GLY A 149 0.92 23.75 -10.82
C GLY A 149 2.00 23.04 -9.98
N THR A 150 2.01 21.71 -9.91
CA THR A 150 3.07 20.96 -9.23
C THR A 150 4.29 20.81 -10.15
N VAL A 151 5.25 21.71 -9.99
CA VAL A 151 6.45 21.73 -10.85
C VAL A 151 7.30 20.47 -10.67
N GLY A 152 7.65 19.80 -11.77
CA GLY A 152 8.59 18.69 -11.81
C GLY A 152 8.02 17.33 -11.45
N ALA A 153 6.71 17.16 -11.38
CA ALA A 153 6.05 15.90 -11.06
C ALA A 153 6.46 14.77 -12.02
N THR A 154 6.51 15.02 -13.32
CA THR A 154 6.93 14.05 -14.33
C THR A 154 8.40 13.65 -14.18
N ALA A 155 9.28 14.59 -13.86
CA ALA A 155 10.70 14.31 -13.63
C ALA A 155 10.93 13.46 -12.35
N VAL A 156 10.17 13.73 -11.29
CA VAL A 156 10.20 12.92 -10.06
C VAL A 156 9.67 11.52 -10.33
N LEU A 157 8.55 11.40 -11.02
CA LEU A 157 7.98 10.10 -11.38
C LEU A 157 8.94 9.27 -12.23
N ALA A 158 9.62 9.87 -13.21
CA ALA A 158 10.61 9.17 -14.03
C ALA A 158 11.75 8.58 -13.18
N LYS A 159 12.25 9.32 -12.18
CA LYS A 159 13.26 8.81 -11.25
C LYS A 159 12.74 7.68 -10.35
N LEU A 160 11.49 7.76 -9.91
CA LEU A 160 10.86 6.71 -9.13
C LEU A 160 10.68 5.43 -9.96
N LYS A 161 10.14 5.56 -11.18
CA LYS A 161 10.00 4.43 -12.11
C LYS A 161 11.33 3.72 -12.35
N ALA A 162 12.40 4.47 -12.61
CA ALA A 162 13.72 3.91 -12.86
C ALA A 162 14.31 3.12 -11.66
N ARG A 163 13.86 3.40 -10.44
CA ARG A 163 14.36 2.75 -9.22
C ARG A 163 13.47 1.62 -8.70
N LEU A 164 12.17 1.75 -8.87
CA LEU A 164 11.18 0.89 -8.21
C LEU A 164 10.50 -0.08 -9.17
N LEU A 165 10.47 0.24 -10.45
CA LEU A 165 9.83 -0.63 -11.43
C LEU A 165 10.88 -1.40 -12.23
N PRO A 166 10.65 -2.69 -12.52
CA PRO A 166 11.53 -3.46 -13.38
C PRO A 166 11.59 -2.80 -14.78
N PRO A 167 12.71 -2.91 -15.48
CA PRO A 167 12.79 -2.49 -16.88
C PRO A 167 11.74 -3.24 -17.71
N GLN A 168 11.23 -2.55 -18.73
CA GLN A 168 10.30 -3.14 -19.70
C GLN A 168 11.04 -4.13 -20.58
#